data_d1cd3ae5a67435fa32aa3e7e4b994355
#
_entry.id   d1cd3ae5a67435fa32aa3e7e4b994355
#
_cell.length_a   1.000
_cell.length_b   1.000
_cell.length_c   1.000
_cell.angle_alpha   90.00
_cell.angle_beta   90.00
_cell.angle_gamma   90.00
#
_symmetry.space_group_name_H-M   'P 1'
#
loop_
_entity.id
_entity.type
_entity.pdbx_description
1 polymer ?
#
loop_
_entity_poly.entity_id
_entity_poly.type
_entity_poly.pdbx_seq_one_letter_code
_entity_poly.pdbx_strand_id
1 'polypeptide(L)'
;LEKPQLWSPDSPYLYSVKVSLKDVRGKVLKDETRVPLGVRWFSVDAQEGFKLNGEPLKLMGACRHQDQMPMGIALSDEMHRRDMQLLKDMGVNFVRLAHYPQDDAVLRACDELGMLVWEEIPVVDLIALGDEFRANATSALREMIRQHYNHPSVIMWGYMNEAVIQLQYRVKKQRLNGFYENTLALARHLEETLKREDPYRLSTMAY
;
A
#
# COMPACT_ATOMS: atom_id res chain seq x y z
N LEU A 1 11.36 -6.81 22.11
CA LEU A 1 11.78 -5.47 22.54
C LEU A 1 10.98 -5.07 23.77
N GLU A 2 11.67 -4.75 24.86
CA GLU A 2 11.02 -4.16 26.02
C GLU A 2 10.89 -2.64 25.80
N LYS A 3 9.66 -2.10 25.89
CA LYS A 3 9.33 -0.69 25.68
C LYS A 3 9.94 -0.10 24.39
N PRO A 4 9.53 -0.59 23.21
CA PRO A 4 10.09 -0.11 21.97
C PRO A 4 9.73 1.37 21.73
N GLN A 5 10.63 2.09 21.06
CA GLN A 5 10.29 3.39 20.49
C GLN A 5 9.34 3.17 19.32
N LEU A 6 8.15 3.75 19.41
CA LEU A 6 7.10 3.57 18.41
C LEU A 6 7.33 4.49 17.21
N TRP A 7 7.06 3.96 16.01
CA TRP A 7 7.07 4.73 14.78
C TRP A 7 5.78 5.56 14.67
N SER A 8 5.92 6.83 14.32
CA SER A 8 4.80 7.75 14.07
C SER A 8 5.22 8.86 13.09
N PRO A 9 4.28 9.67 12.54
CA PRO A 9 4.60 10.83 11.70
C PRO A 9 5.53 11.84 12.36
N ASP A 10 5.46 12.01 13.66
CA ASP A 10 6.28 12.95 14.43
C ASP A 10 7.59 12.32 14.93
N SER A 11 7.66 11.01 14.98
CA SER A 11 8.83 10.24 15.40
C SER A 11 8.96 8.96 14.57
N PRO A 12 9.41 9.06 13.30
CA PRO A 12 9.48 7.92 12.39
C PRO A 12 10.70 7.03 12.67
N TYR A 13 10.77 6.49 13.88
CA TYR A 13 11.90 5.70 14.33
C TYR A 13 11.90 4.31 13.70
N LEU A 14 13.02 3.94 13.08
CA LEU A 14 13.23 2.65 12.44
C LEU A 14 14.35 1.89 13.14
N TYR A 15 14.02 0.69 13.61
CA TYR A 15 15.02 -0.30 14.03
C TYR A 15 15.68 -0.93 12.82
N SER A 16 16.90 -1.42 12.99
CA SER A 16 17.56 -2.25 11.98
C SER A 16 17.51 -3.71 12.40
N VAL A 17 16.79 -4.52 11.64
CA VAL A 17 16.74 -5.98 11.84
C VAL A 17 17.80 -6.63 10.97
N LYS A 18 18.69 -7.37 11.62
CA LYS A 18 19.74 -8.15 10.97
C LYS A 18 19.29 -9.59 10.82
N VAL A 19 19.22 -10.06 9.59
CA VAL A 19 18.93 -11.46 9.27
C VAL A 19 20.21 -12.12 8.76
N SER A 20 20.62 -13.21 9.38
CA SER A 20 21.86 -13.90 9.03
C SER A 20 21.57 -15.38 8.72
N LEU A 21 21.99 -15.83 7.55
CA LEU A 21 21.99 -17.24 7.17
C LEU A 21 23.32 -17.87 7.59
N LYS A 22 23.28 -18.89 8.44
CA LYS A 22 24.46 -19.61 8.93
C LYS A 22 24.40 -21.07 8.54
N ASP A 23 25.55 -21.78 8.61
CA ASP A 23 25.59 -23.22 8.47
C ASP A 23 24.83 -23.91 9.64
N VAL A 24 24.56 -25.21 9.50
CA VAL A 24 23.84 -26.00 10.51
C VAL A 24 24.52 -26.04 11.90
N ARG A 25 25.80 -25.68 11.96
CA ARG A 25 26.57 -25.58 13.20
C ARG A 25 26.58 -24.17 13.77
N GLY A 26 25.96 -23.19 13.07
CA GLY A 26 25.92 -21.78 13.45
C GLY A 26 27.26 -21.04 13.38
N LYS A 27 28.29 -21.66 12.78
CA LYS A 27 29.66 -21.13 12.80
C LYS A 27 30.05 -20.33 11.56
N VAL A 28 29.53 -20.69 10.40
CA VAL A 28 29.88 -20.04 9.13
C VAL A 28 28.73 -19.16 8.67
N LEU A 29 28.96 -17.86 8.57
CA LEU A 29 28.02 -16.92 7.94
C LEU A 29 27.98 -17.20 6.45
N LYS A 30 26.79 -17.46 5.91
CA LYS A 30 26.53 -17.72 4.50
C LYS A 30 26.01 -16.48 3.77
N ASP A 31 25.15 -15.75 4.45
CA ASP A 31 24.57 -14.51 3.94
C ASP A 31 24.06 -13.65 5.10
N GLU A 32 23.98 -12.36 4.87
CA GLU A 32 23.47 -11.40 5.85
C GLU A 32 22.76 -10.25 5.13
N THR A 33 21.59 -9.89 5.61
CA THR A 33 20.87 -8.71 5.17
C THR A 33 20.39 -7.89 6.36
N ARG A 34 20.13 -6.60 6.13
CA ARG A 34 19.53 -5.68 7.10
C ARG A 34 18.29 -5.06 6.51
N VAL A 35 17.21 -5.08 7.28
CA VAL A 35 15.94 -4.48 6.89
C VAL A 35 15.47 -3.51 7.97
N PRO A 36 14.88 -2.37 7.60
CA PRO A 36 14.26 -1.46 8.56
C PRO A 36 13.02 -2.10 9.18
N LEU A 37 12.71 -1.72 10.42
CA LEU A 37 11.50 -2.13 11.13
C LEU A 37 10.97 -0.98 11.97
N GLY A 38 9.79 -0.48 11.64
CA GLY A 38 9.04 0.45 12.47
C GLY A 38 8.02 -0.30 13.33
N VAL A 39 8.07 -0.09 14.64
CA VAL A 39 7.10 -0.70 15.58
C VAL A 39 5.95 0.26 15.78
N ARG A 40 4.75 -0.14 15.38
CA ARG A 40 3.52 0.66 15.55
C ARG A 40 2.30 -0.24 15.57
N TRP A 41 1.19 0.28 16.02
CA TRP A 41 -0.14 -0.30 15.87
C TRP A 41 -1.16 0.81 15.60
N PHE A 42 -2.30 0.46 15.02
CA PHE A 42 -3.37 1.41 14.78
C PHE A 42 -4.74 0.76 14.95
N SER A 43 -5.74 1.58 15.13
CA SER A 43 -7.14 1.18 15.14
C SER A 43 -8.00 2.20 14.42
N VAL A 44 -9.16 1.75 13.96
CA VAL A 44 -10.18 2.62 13.35
C VAL A 44 -11.51 2.33 14.03
N ASP A 45 -12.16 3.38 14.45
CA ASP A 45 -13.50 3.35 15.01
C ASP A 45 -14.39 4.36 14.28
N ALA A 46 -15.67 4.00 14.06
CA ALA A 46 -16.60 4.86 13.34
C ALA A 46 -16.93 6.18 14.05
N GLN A 47 -16.78 6.23 15.36
CA GLN A 47 -17.06 7.42 16.18
C GLN A 47 -15.79 8.17 16.55
N GLU A 48 -14.72 7.44 16.87
CA GLU A 48 -13.47 8.03 17.36
C GLU A 48 -12.44 8.27 16.24
N GLY A 49 -12.65 7.69 15.04
CA GLY A 49 -11.78 7.85 13.88
C GLY A 49 -10.53 6.96 13.92
N PHE A 50 -9.48 7.42 13.26
CA PHE A 50 -8.19 6.73 13.20
C PHE A 50 -7.31 7.07 14.39
N LYS A 51 -6.73 6.03 15.02
CA LYS A 51 -5.75 6.16 16.09
C LYS A 51 -4.46 5.43 15.72
N LEU A 52 -3.34 6.07 15.96
CA LEU A 52 -2.01 5.48 15.82
C LEU A 52 -1.35 5.40 17.22
N ASN A 53 -0.89 4.20 17.58
CA ASN A 53 -0.27 3.95 18.90
C ASN A 53 -1.16 4.37 20.10
N GLY A 54 -2.49 4.33 19.91
CA GLY A 54 -3.48 4.71 20.91
C GLY A 54 -3.93 6.18 20.87
N GLU A 55 -3.19 7.04 20.15
CA GLU A 55 -3.50 8.46 20.07
C GLU A 55 -4.31 8.79 18.81
N PRO A 56 -5.32 9.67 18.89
CA PRO A 56 -6.05 10.13 17.72
C PRO A 56 -5.14 10.83 16.72
N LEU A 57 -5.27 10.46 15.44
CA LEU A 57 -4.50 11.09 14.37
C LEU A 57 -5.42 11.45 13.20
N LYS A 58 -5.49 12.76 12.88
CA LYS A 58 -6.18 13.21 11.68
C LYS A 58 -5.31 12.95 10.46
N LEU A 59 -5.84 12.18 9.50
CA LEU A 59 -5.18 11.92 8.24
C LEU A 59 -5.36 13.12 7.30
N MET A 60 -4.26 13.79 6.97
CA MET A 60 -4.17 14.88 6.01
C MET A 60 -3.51 14.35 4.75
N GLY A 61 -4.34 14.00 3.74
CA GLY A 61 -3.89 13.18 2.64
C GLY A 61 -3.83 13.88 1.29
N ALA A 62 -2.98 13.34 0.41
CA ALA A 62 -2.93 13.63 -1.02
C ALA A 62 -2.76 12.34 -1.82
N CYS A 63 -3.15 12.37 -3.11
CA CYS A 63 -2.83 11.30 -4.05
C CYS A 63 -1.54 11.63 -4.80
N ARG A 64 -0.78 10.59 -5.15
CA ARG A 64 0.42 10.74 -5.98
C ARG A 64 0.43 9.72 -7.10
N HIS A 65 0.69 10.20 -8.34
CA HIS A 65 1.14 9.39 -9.45
C HIS A 65 2.66 9.49 -9.60
N GLN A 66 3.33 8.39 -9.99
CA GLN A 66 4.78 8.42 -10.16
C GLN A 66 5.18 8.75 -11.60
N ASP A 67 4.88 9.95 -12.03
CA ASP A 67 5.27 10.43 -13.35
C ASP A 67 5.67 11.91 -13.31
N GLN A 68 6.69 12.28 -14.07
CA GLN A 68 7.17 13.65 -14.24
C GLN A 68 7.60 13.90 -15.68
N MET A 69 7.29 15.07 -16.23
CA MET A 69 7.84 15.50 -17.50
C MET A 69 9.34 15.83 -17.36
N PRO A 70 10.17 15.44 -18.36
CA PRO A 70 9.87 14.63 -19.54
C PRO A 70 10.09 13.11 -19.33
N MET A 71 10.34 12.67 -18.11
CA MET A 71 10.83 11.32 -17.77
C MET A 71 9.71 10.25 -17.82
N GLY A 72 8.43 10.64 -17.78
CA GLY A 72 7.33 9.70 -17.56
C GLY A 72 7.50 9.02 -16.21
N ILE A 73 7.36 7.70 -16.14
CA ILE A 73 7.50 6.90 -14.92
C ILE A 73 8.94 6.47 -14.60
N ALA A 74 9.92 6.79 -15.48
CA ALA A 74 11.33 6.39 -15.31
C ALA A 74 12.07 7.38 -14.39
N LEU A 75 11.59 7.53 -13.17
CA LEU A 75 12.16 8.42 -12.17
C LEU A 75 13.30 7.74 -11.39
N SER A 76 14.26 8.53 -10.91
CA SER A 76 15.26 8.06 -9.97
C SER A 76 14.74 8.00 -8.53
N ASP A 77 15.38 7.21 -7.68
CA ASP A 77 15.09 7.13 -6.24
C ASP A 77 15.09 8.54 -5.59
N GLU A 78 16.00 9.40 -6.01
CA GLU A 78 16.11 10.77 -5.51
C GLU A 78 14.88 11.62 -5.89
N MET A 79 14.36 11.46 -7.11
CA MET A 79 13.14 12.15 -7.55
C MET A 79 11.93 11.67 -6.75
N HIS A 80 11.80 10.38 -6.53
CA HIS A 80 10.75 9.81 -5.67
C HIS A 80 10.83 10.36 -4.25
N ARG A 81 12.03 10.38 -3.65
CA ARG A 81 12.26 10.91 -2.32
C ARG A 81 11.92 12.41 -2.23
N ARG A 82 12.27 13.17 -3.25
CA ARG A 82 11.95 14.61 -3.34
C ARG A 82 10.44 14.86 -3.35
N ASP A 83 9.67 14.06 -4.11
CA ASP A 83 8.22 14.18 -4.13
C ASP A 83 7.62 13.95 -2.74
N MET A 84 8.08 12.91 -2.03
CA MET A 84 7.61 12.63 -0.67
C MET A 84 7.98 13.76 0.29
N GLN A 85 9.19 14.33 0.15
CA GLN A 85 9.60 15.48 0.96
C GLN A 85 8.71 16.71 0.70
N LEU A 86 8.39 16.99 -0.56
CA LEU A 86 7.49 18.11 -0.90
C LEU A 86 6.09 17.93 -0.30
N LEU A 87 5.54 16.72 -0.34
CA LEU A 87 4.26 16.40 0.30
C LEU A 87 4.34 16.57 1.83
N LYS A 88 5.43 16.12 2.44
CA LYS A 88 5.67 16.30 3.88
C LYS A 88 5.75 17.79 4.24
N ASP A 89 6.46 18.59 3.46
CA ASP A 89 6.62 20.04 3.67
C ASP A 89 5.28 20.79 3.52
N MET A 90 4.35 20.26 2.71
CA MET A 90 2.96 20.74 2.61
C MET A 90 2.09 20.39 3.82
N GLY A 91 2.60 19.59 4.76
CA GLY A 91 1.85 19.13 5.93
C GLY A 91 1.06 17.83 5.70
N VAL A 92 1.33 17.11 4.60
CA VAL A 92 0.73 15.79 4.33
C VAL A 92 1.32 14.75 5.27
N ASN A 93 0.47 13.97 5.92
CA ASN A 93 0.85 12.83 6.76
C ASN A 93 0.31 11.49 6.25
N PHE A 94 -0.46 11.51 5.15
CA PHE A 94 -1.06 10.34 4.53
C PHE A 94 -1.06 10.46 3.01
N VAL A 95 -0.48 9.51 2.30
CA VAL A 95 -0.42 9.51 0.84
C VAL A 95 -1.09 8.28 0.25
N ARG A 96 -1.93 8.50 -0.75
CA ARG A 96 -2.44 7.43 -1.61
C ARG A 96 -1.55 7.30 -2.83
N LEU A 97 -0.92 6.15 -2.99
CA LEU A 97 -0.10 5.79 -4.14
C LEU A 97 -1.01 5.28 -5.26
N ALA A 98 -1.52 6.21 -6.06
CA ALA A 98 -2.54 5.97 -7.07
C ALA A 98 -1.89 5.58 -8.42
N HIS A 99 -2.39 4.61 -9.15
CA HIS A 99 -3.36 3.55 -8.84
C HIS A 99 -2.68 2.19 -9.04
N TYR A 100 -1.44 2.05 -8.63
CA TYR A 100 -0.54 0.91 -8.85
C TYR A 100 0.58 0.91 -7.80
N PRO A 101 1.21 -0.23 -7.52
CA PRO A 101 2.40 -0.27 -6.67
C PRO A 101 3.47 0.66 -7.25
N GLN A 102 3.97 1.56 -6.42
CA GLN A 102 5.00 2.50 -6.82
C GLN A 102 6.39 1.98 -6.43
N ASP A 103 7.43 2.69 -6.88
CA ASP A 103 8.81 2.33 -6.59
C ASP A 103 9.07 2.19 -5.09
N ASP A 104 9.88 1.22 -4.70
CA ASP A 104 10.25 0.94 -3.30
C ASP A 104 10.91 2.16 -2.62
N ALA A 105 11.58 3.04 -3.38
CA ALA A 105 12.11 4.30 -2.87
C ALA A 105 11.03 5.23 -2.31
N VAL A 106 9.79 5.16 -2.83
CA VAL A 106 8.64 5.91 -2.32
C VAL A 106 8.27 5.42 -0.92
N LEU A 107 8.15 4.10 -0.75
CA LEU A 107 7.79 3.50 0.54
C LEU A 107 8.89 3.72 1.57
N ARG A 108 10.16 3.57 1.19
CA ARG A 108 11.30 3.89 2.07
C ARG A 108 11.27 5.35 2.51
N ALA A 109 11.00 6.27 1.58
CA ALA A 109 10.87 7.69 1.92
C ALA A 109 9.69 7.94 2.88
N CYS A 110 8.54 7.28 2.68
CA CYS A 110 7.40 7.37 3.59
C CYS A 110 7.72 6.84 4.99
N ASP A 111 8.45 5.73 5.08
CA ASP A 111 8.90 5.16 6.37
C ASP A 111 9.81 6.14 7.13
N GLU A 112 10.75 6.76 6.43
CA GLU A 112 11.73 7.68 7.01
C GLU A 112 11.16 9.06 7.35
N LEU A 113 10.20 9.54 6.56
CA LEU A 113 9.53 10.83 6.75
C LEU A 113 8.31 10.77 7.68
N GLY A 114 7.89 9.58 8.07
CA GLY A 114 6.69 9.41 8.89
C GLY A 114 5.41 9.74 8.12
N MET A 115 5.27 9.23 6.91
CA MET A 115 4.05 9.38 6.11
C MET A 115 3.30 8.05 6.04
N LEU A 116 2.02 8.07 6.40
CA LEU A 116 1.16 6.90 6.27
C LEU A 116 0.78 6.67 4.80
N VAL A 117 0.57 5.41 4.41
CA VAL A 117 0.38 5.04 3.01
C VAL A 117 -0.87 4.19 2.83
N TRP A 118 -1.62 4.52 1.78
CA TRP A 118 -2.56 3.65 1.08
C TRP A 118 -1.93 3.25 -0.24
N GLU A 119 -1.62 1.98 -0.42
CA GLU A 119 -1.09 1.41 -1.64
C GLU A 119 -2.10 0.50 -2.31
N GLU A 120 -2.12 0.45 -3.64
CA GLU A 120 -3.14 -0.27 -4.40
C GLU A 120 -2.61 -0.96 -5.65
N ILE A 121 -3.32 -1.99 -6.11
CA ILE A 121 -3.05 -2.67 -7.37
C ILE A 121 -3.80 -2.01 -8.53
N PRO A 122 -3.33 -2.13 -9.80
CA PRO A 122 -3.87 -1.44 -10.96
C PRO A 122 -5.15 -2.08 -11.53
N VAL A 123 -6.15 -2.29 -10.68
CA VAL A 123 -7.51 -2.65 -11.12
C VAL A 123 -8.31 -1.36 -11.23
N VAL A 124 -8.22 -0.72 -12.40
CA VAL A 124 -8.68 0.65 -12.62
C VAL A 124 -9.69 0.70 -13.76
N ASP A 125 -10.69 1.58 -13.65
CA ASP A 125 -11.69 1.86 -14.67
C ASP A 125 -12.48 0.63 -15.12
N LEU A 126 -12.49 0.35 -16.43
CA LEU A 126 -13.19 -0.76 -17.03
C LEU A 126 -12.34 -2.03 -17.00
N ILE A 127 -12.63 -2.91 -16.08
CA ILE A 127 -11.93 -4.18 -15.91
C ILE A 127 -12.29 -5.20 -17.00
N ALA A 128 -11.32 -6.04 -17.34
CA ALA A 128 -11.58 -7.19 -18.21
C ALA A 128 -12.35 -8.28 -17.44
N LEU A 129 -13.25 -8.96 -18.15
CA LEU A 129 -14.01 -10.07 -17.60
C LEU A 129 -13.24 -11.39 -17.78
N GLY A 130 -13.34 -12.27 -16.81
CA GLY A 130 -12.87 -13.64 -16.92
C GLY A 130 -11.82 -14.04 -15.89
N ASP A 131 -11.50 -15.34 -15.91
CA ASP A 131 -10.63 -15.99 -14.91
C ASP A 131 -9.18 -15.56 -15.02
N GLU A 132 -8.70 -15.26 -16.22
CA GLU A 132 -7.31 -14.82 -16.44
C GLU A 132 -7.06 -13.47 -15.78
N PHE A 133 -7.96 -12.49 -15.98
CA PHE A 133 -7.83 -11.19 -15.33
C PHE A 133 -7.89 -11.32 -13.80
N ARG A 134 -8.83 -12.14 -13.28
CA ARG A 134 -8.95 -12.41 -11.85
C ARG A 134 -7.68 -13.04 -11.29
N ALA A 135 -7.10 -14.03 -11.97
CA ALA A 135 -5.87 -14.67 -11.56
C ALA A 135 -4.70 -13.67 -11.52
N ASN A 136 -4.58 -12.82 -12.55
CA ASN A 136 -3.54 -11.80 -12.62
C ASN A 136 -3.69 -10.75 -11.52
N ALA A 137 -4.88 -10.20 -11.31
CA ALA A 137 -5.15 -9.25 -10.23
C ALA A 137 -4.87 -9.86 -8.84
N THR A 138 -5.20 -11.14 -8.65
CA THR A 138 -4.91 -11.88 -7.42
C THR A 138 -3.41 -12.04 -7.18
N SER A 139 -2.64 -12.35 -8.23
CA SER A 139 -1.18 -12.45 -8.15
C SER A 139 -0.56 -11.10 -7.79
N ALA A 140 -0.94 -10.04 -8.51
CA ALA A 140 -0.47 -8.68 -8.27
C ALA A 140 -0.74 -8.23 -6.82
N LEU A 141 -1.95 -8.52 -6.28
CA LEU A 141 -2.29 -8.20 -4.90
C LEU A 141 -1.39 -8.93 -3.89
N ARG A 142 -1.18 -10.22 -4.08
CA ARG A 142 -0.31 -11.02 -3.21
C ARG A 142 1.14 -10.54 -3.26
N GLU A 143 1.64 -10.26 -4.45
CA GLU A 143 3.00 -9.78 -4.66
C GLU A 143 3.21 -8.44 -3.96
N MET A 144 2.32 -7.48 -4.17
CA MET A 144 2.36 -6.17 -3.51
C MET A 144 2.38 -6.31 -1.99
N ILE A 145 1.42 -7.06 -1.41
CA ILE A 145 1.35 -7.24 0.04
C ILE A 145 2.63 -7.88 0.58
N ARG A 146 3.12 -8.95 -0.04
CA ARG A 146 4.30 -9.70 0.44
C ARG A 146 5.59 -8.91 0.32
N GLN A 147 5.77 -8.14 -0.75
CA GLN A 147 6.94 -7.28 -0.94
C GLN A 147 6.96 -6.12 0.05
N HIS A 148 5.81 -5.51 0.30
CA HIS A 148 5.71 -4.28 1.07
C HIS A 148 5.18 -4.47 2.51
N TYR A 149 5.01 -5.73 2.94
CA TYR A 149 4.47 -6.06 4.27
C TYR A 149 5.22 -5.41 5.42
N ASN A 150 6.54 -5.26 5.32
CA ASN A 150 7.39 -4.77 6.38
C ASN A 150 7.46 -3.24 6.49
N HIS A 151 6.86 -2.49 5.56
CA HIS A 151 6.82 -1.03 5.63
C HIS A 151 5.87 -0.55 6.74
N PRO A 152 6.35 0.15 7.77
CA PRO A 152 5.50 0.68 8.85
C PRO A 152 4.56 1.78 8.34
N SER A 153 4.92 2.50 7.30
CA SER A 153 4.10 3.52 6.67
C SER A 153 2.79 2.96 6.10
N VAL A 154 2.81 1.75 5.53
CA VAL A 154 1.63 1.16 4.90
C VAL A 154 0.61 0.75 5.96
N ILE A 155 -0.58 1.37 5.92
CA ILE A 155 -1.71 1.09 6.82
C ILE A 155 -2.95 0.56 6.09
N MET A 156 -2.98 0.70 4.75
CA MET A 156 -4.15 0.40 3.95
C MET A 156 -3.77 -0.18 2.60
N TRP A 157 -4.43 -1.25 2.21
CA TRP A 157 -4.31 -1.88 0.90
C TRP A 157 -5.54 -1.58 0.06
N GLY A 158 -5.33 -1.06 -1.16
CA GLY A 158 -6.36 -0.87 -2.17
C GLY A 158 -6.35 -1.98 -3.21
N TYR A 159 -7.52 -2.38 -3.67
CA TYR A 159 -7.62 -3.45 -4.66
C TYR A 159 -8.44 -3.07 -5.89
N MET A 160 -9.04 -1.87 -5.93
CA MET A 160 -9.84 -1.41 -7.07
C MET A 160 -10.02 0.11 -7.05
N ASN A 161 -9.98 0.74 -8.24
CA ASN A 161 -10.25 2.15 -8.42
C ASN A 161 -11.26 2.37 -9.54
N GLU A 162 -12.35 3.10 -9.26
CA GLU A 162 -13.36 3.59 -10.21
C GLU A 162 -13.96 2.53 -11.16
N ALA A 163 -13.85 1.25 -10.82
CA ALA A 163 -14.25 0.15 -11.70
C ALA A 163 -15.75 0.13 -12.07
N VAL A 164 -16.59 0.83 -11.29
CA VAL A 164 -18.04 0.95 -11.55
C VAL A 164 -18.44 2.29 -12.16
N ILE A 165 -17.66 3.35 -11.97
CA ILE A 165 -17.99 4.69 -12.49
C ILE A 165 -18.06 4.68 -14.02
N GLN A 166 -17.09 4.03 -14.67
CA GLN A 166 -16.97 3.99 -16.11
C GLN A 166 -18.00 3.07 -16.80
N LEU A 167 -18.61 2.14 -16.06
CA LEU A 167 -19.54 1.16 -16.65
C LEU A 167 -20.72 1.83 -17.36
N GLN A 168 -21.31 2.84 -16.76
CA GLN A 168 -22.47 3.54 -17.31
C GLN A 168 -22.17 4.27 -18.63
N TYR A 169 -20.91 4.66 -18.87
CA TYR A 169 -20.48 5.38 -20.06
C TYR A 169 -19.92 4.48 -21.16
N ARG A 170 -19.29 3.36 -20.78
CA ARG A 170 -18.52 2.52 -21.71
C ARG A 170 -19.16 1.18 -22.03
N VAL A 171 -20.18 0.76 -21.28
CA VAL A 171 -20.85 -0.53 -21.45
C VAL A 171 -22.27 -0.34 -21.96
N LYS A 172 -22.66 -1.12 -23.00
CA LYS A 172 -24.02 -1.12 -23.49
C LYS A 172 -24.99 -1.52 -22.38
N LYS A 173 -26.12 -0.83 -22.27
CA LYS A 173 -27.13 -1.00 -21.21
C LYS A 173 -27.53 -2.46 -20.96
N GLN A 174 -27.62 -3.27 -22.03
CA GLN A 174 -27.99 -4.69 -21.94
C GLN A 174 -26.93 -5.58 -21.27
N ARG A 175 -25.68 -5.09 -21.13
CA ARG A 175 -24.57 -5.82 -20.53
C ARG A 175 -24.19 -5.31 -19.14
N LEU A 176 -24.78 -4.22 -18.68
CA LEU A 176 -24.42 -3.57 -17.41
C LEU A 176 -24.52 -4.52 -16.22
N ASN A 177 -25.62 -5.28 -16.10
CA ASN A 177 -25.81 -6.18 -14.96
C ASN A 177 -24.69 -7.22 -14.87
N GLY A 178 -24.33 -7.87 -15.97
CA GLY A 178 -23.25 -8.85 -15.99
C GLY A 178 -21.89 -8.24 -15.60
N PHE A 179 -21.62 -6.99 -15.98
CA PHE A 179 -20.41 -6.28 -15.54
C PHE A 179 -20.43 -5.95 -14.05
N TYR A 180 -21.54 -5.47 -13.50
CA TYR A 180 -21.69 -5.22 -12.07
C TYR A 180 -21.50 -6.50 -11.25
N GLU A 181 -22.14 -7.59 -11.66
CA GLU A 181 -22.01 -8.89 -10.97
C GLU A 181 -20.56 -9.38 -10.98
N ASN A 182 -19.89 -9.30 -12.14
CA ASN A 182 -18.48 -9.69 -12.25
C ASN A 182 -17.56 -8.79 -11.44
N THR A 183 -17.78 -7.48 -11.44
CA THR A 183 -17.00 -6.52 -10.65
C THR A 183 -17.16 -6.80 -9.15
N LEU A 184 -18.39 -7.04 -8.68
CA LEU A 184 -18.64 -7.41 -7.29
C LEU A 184 -18.01 -8.76 -6.92
N ALA A 185 -18.06 -9.74 -7.81
CA ALA A 185 -17.43 -11.05 -7.58
C ALA A 185 -15.90 -10.92 -7.47
N LEU A 186 -15.29 -10.09 -8.35
CA LEU A 186 -13.87 -9.78 -8.28
C LEU A 186 -13.52 -9.05 -6.98
N ALA A 187 -14.28 -8.02 -6.61
CA ALA A 187 -14.05 -7.25 -5.39
C ALA A 187 -14.07 -8.15 -4.14
N ARG A 188 -15.07 -9.02 -4.03
CA ARG A 188 -15.15 -9.99 -2.91
C ARG A 188 -13.96 -10.94 -2.90
N HIS A 189 -13.57 -11.47 -4.05
CA HIS A 189 -12.43 -12.37 -4.17
C HIS A 189 -11.10 -11.70 -3.78
N LEU A 190 -10.89 -10.45 -4.19
CA LEU A 190 -9.70 -9.68 -3.84
C LEU A 190 -9.69 -9.31 -2.35
N GLU A 191 -10.83 -8.90 -1.78
CA GLU A 191 -10.96 -8.64 -0.34
C GLU A 191 -10.65 -9.89 0.50
N GLU A 192 -11.21 -11.05 0.15
CA GLU A 192 -10.92 -12.32 0.83
C GLU A 192 -9.45 -12.72 0.71
N THR A 193 -8.85 -12.46 -0.45
CA THR A 193 -7.42 -12.74 -0.68
C THR A 193 -6.56 -11.81 0.18
N LEU A 194 -6.87 -10.52 0.20
CA LEU A 194 -6.19 -9.52 1.02
C LEU A 194 -6.23 -9.91 2.50
N LYS A 195 -7.40 -10.23 3.04
CA LYS A 195 -7.55 -10.61 4.46
C LYS A 195 -6.83 -11.91 4.83
N ARG A 196 -6.58 -12.80 3.87
CA ARG A 196 -5.73 -14.00 4.09
C ARG A 196 -4.24 -13.66 4.10
N GLU A 197 -3.79 -12.73 3.25
CA GLU A 197 -2.38 -12.30 3.19
C GLU A 197 -2.05 -11.32 4.34
N ASP A 198 -2.95 -10.41 4.67
CA ASP A 198 -2.80 -9.44 5.76
C ASP A 198 -4.13 -9.20 6.50
N PRO A 199 -4.37 -9.90 7.62
CA PRO A 199 -5.59 -9.74 8.41
C PRO A 199 -5.62 -8.46 9.25
N TYR A 200 -4.52 -7.70 9.33
CA TYR A 200 -4.37 -6.59 10.27
C TYR A 200 -4.58 -5.22 9.64
N ARG A 201 -4.09 -5.03 8.39
CA ARG A 201 -4.22 -3.74 7.72
C ARG A 201 -5.63 -3.55 7.18
N LEU A 202 -5.96 -2.27 6.99
CA LEU A 202 -7.22 -1.87 6.36
C LEU A 202 -7.24 -2.28 4.89
N SER A 203 -8.43 -2.54 4.39
CA SER A 203 -8.70 -2.77 2.99
C SER A 203 -9.69 -1.74 2.46
N THR A 204 -9.53 -1.33 1.21
CA THR A 204 -10.42 -0.35 0.59
C THR A 204 -10.46 -0.48 -0.91
N MET A 205 -11.46 0.14 -1.50
CA MET A 205 -11.52 0.45 -2.93
C MET A 205 -12.07 1.87 -3.11
N ALA A 206 -11.62 2.58 -4.15
CA ALA A 206 -12.15 3.89 -4.49
C ALA A 206 -13.27 3.78 -5.54
N TYR A 207 -14.30 4.60 -5.39
CA TYR A 207 -15.41 4.79 -6.33
C TYR A 207 -15.30 6.14 -7.00
#